data_93304fc7a67b0db7ec2c4864f7a03c26
#
_entry.id   93304fc7a67b0db7ec2c4864f7a03c26
#
_cell.length_a   1.000
_cell.length_b   1.000
_cell.length_c   1.000
_cell.angle_alpha   90.00
_cell.angle_beta   90.00
_cell.angle_gamma   90.00
#
_symmetry.space_group_name_H-M   'P 1'
#
loop_
_entity.id
_entity.type
_entity.pdbx_description
1 polymer ?
#
loop_
_entity_poly.entity_id
_entity_poly.type
_entity_poly.pdbx_seq_one_letter_code
_entity_poly.pdbx_strand_id
1 'polypeptide(L)' 'MTLPEAIVYLLATSNHGMKTDQIARLVNEKGLYQRWDKQPVTGKQVYAVVMAHPDTFVKSEGLIRLMI' A
#
# COMPACT_ATOMS: atom_id res chain seq x y z
N MET A 1 0.07 -10.43 7.36
CA MET A 1 0.47 -10.16 5.97
C MET A 1 1.75 -9.36 5.92
N THR A 2 2.52 -9.48 4.86
CA THR A 2 3.60 -8.54 4.60
C THR A 2 3.01 -7.22 4.13
N LEU A 3 3.80 -6.15 4.12
CA LEU A 3 3.31 -4.86 3.66
C LEU A 3 2.91 -4.89 2.17
N PRO A 4 3.70 -5.50 1.26
CA PRO A 4 3.23 -5.62 -0.13
C PRO A 4 1.90 -6.36 -0.25
N GLU A 5 1.72 -7.43 0.51
CA GLU A 5 0.45 -8.18 0.51
C GLU A 5 -0.71 -7.33 1.00
N ALA A 6 -0.49 -6.53 2.05
CA ALA A 6 -1.52 -5.65 2.59
C ALA A 6 -1.94 -4.61 1.54
N ILE A 7 -0.99 -4.06 0.80
CA ILE A 7 -1.27 -3.09 -0.24
C ILE A 7 -2.07 -3.73 -1.37
N VAL A 8 -1.67 -4.93 -1.81
CA VAL A 8 -2.41 -5.68 -2.83
C VAL A 8 -3.85 -5.93 -2.37
N TYR A 9 -4.00 -6.36 -1.11
CA TYR A 9 -5.33 -6.63 -0.56
C TYR A 9 -6.22 -5.39 -0.63
N LEU A 10 -5.69 -4.23 -0.22
CA LEU A 10 -6.47 -2.99 -0.25
C LEU A 10 -6.87 -2.59 -1.66
N LEU A 11 -5.92 -2.64 -2.59
CA LEU A 11 -6.20 -2.23 -3.96
C LEU A 11 -7.16 -3.19 -4.66
N ALA A 12 -7.06 -4.48 -4.36
CA ALA A 12 -7.94 -5.49 -4.96
C ALA A 12 -9.36 -5.37 -4.41
N THR A 13 -9.51 -5.12 -3.10
CA THR A 13 -10.84 -5.07 -2.48
C THR A 13 -11.54 -3.74 -2.72
N SER A 14 -10.80 -2.64 -2.85
CA SER A 14 -11.40 -1.33 -3.12
C SER A 14 -11.77 -1.15 -4.58
N ASN A 15 -11.11 -1.88 -5.46
CA ASN A 15 -11.35 -1.84 -6.90
C ASN A 15 -11.11 -0.45 -7.51
N HIS A 16 -10.24 0.36 -6.91
CA HIS A 16 -9.82 1.65 -7.44
C HIS A 16 -8.43 2.01 -6.92
N GLY A 17 -7.78 2.96 -7.58
CA GLY A 17 -6.47 3.43 -7.13
C GLY A 17 -6.55 4.25 -5.86
N MET A 18 -5.44 4.32 -5.13
CA MET A 18 -5.35 5.08 -3.89
C MET A 18 -4.04 5.83 -3.83
N LYS A 19 -4.03 6.93 -3.07
CA LYS A 19 -2.81 7.64 -2.76
C LYS A 19 -2.03 6.88 -1.67
N THR A 20 -0.71 7.07 -1.65
CA THR A 20 0.15 6.38 -0.68
C THR A 20 -0.27 6.65 0.77
N ASP A 21 -0.63 7.90 1.08
CA ASP A 21 -1.06 8.25 2.43
C ASP A 21 -2.37 7.57 2.81
N GLN A 22 -3.28 7.44 1.86
CA GLN A 22 -4.54 6.74 2.07
C GLN A 22 -4.31 5.26 2.33
N ILE A 23 -3.42 4.64 1.55
CA ILE A 23 -3.07 3.24 1.75
C ILE A 23 -2.46 3.04 3.13
N ALA A 24 -1.50 3.88 3.52
CA ALA A 24 -0.88 3.79 4.84
C ALA A 24 -1.91 3.89 5.95
N ARG A 25 -2.82 4.84 5.86
CA ARG A 25 -3.86 5.02 6.87
C ARG A 25 -4.75 3.78 6.99
N LEU A 26 -5.16 3.22 5.85
CA LEU A 26 -6.04 2.05 5.87
C LEU A 26 -5.32 0.80 6.38
N VAL A 27 -4.04 0.63 6.04
CA VAL A 27 -3.24 -0.47 6.59
C VAL A 27 -3.22 -0.39 8.11
N ASN A 28 -3.00 0.82 8.65
CA ASN A 28 -2.94 1.03 10.09
C ASN A 28 -4.31 0.83 10.74
N GLU A 29 -5.36 1.41 10.17
CA GLU A 29 -6.71 1.33 10.73
C GLU A 29 -7.24 -0.10 10.76
N LYS A 30 -6.95 -0.87 9.70
CA LYS A 30 -7.46 -2.24 9.58
C LYS A 30 -6.52 -3.28 10.19
N GLY A 31 -5.35 -2.85 10.67
CA GLY A 31 -4.37 -3.76 11.26
C GLY A 31 -3.85 -4.81 10.30
N LEU A 32 -3.72 -4.47 9.01
CA LEU A 32 -3.32 -5.43 7.98
C LEU A 32 -1.85 -5.79 8.04
N TYR A 33 -1.05 -4.90 8.58
CA TYR A 33 0.39 -5.11 8.73
C TYR A 33 0.87 -4.29 9.91
N GLN A 34 1.75 -4.87 10.72
CA GLN A 34 2.35 -4.17 11.84
C GLN A 34 3.87 -4.23 11.71
N ARG A 35 4.51 -3.06 11.82
CA ARG A 35 5.96 -2.99 11.81
C ARG A 35 6.52 -3.65 13.08
N TRP A 36 7.77 -4.16 12.97
CA TRP A 36 8.43 -4.80 14.11
C TRP A 36 8.61 -3.84 15.29
N ASP A 37 8.74 -2.52 15.02
CA ASP A 37 8.93 -1.49 16.04
C ASP A 37 7.59 -0.92 16.54
N LYS A 38 6.47 -1.44 16.06
CA LYS A 38 5.10 -1.05 16.41
C LYS A 38 4.74 0.40 16.07
N GLN A 39 5.57 1.04 15.23
CA GLN A 39 5.25 2.36 14.71
C GLN A 39 4.26 2.24 13.54
N PRO A 40 3.45 3.29 13.29
CA PRO A 40 2.51 3.24 12.17
C PRO A 40 3.24 3.23 10.83
N VAL A 41 2.63 2.58 9.84
CA VAL A 41 3.09 2.61 8.47
C VAL A 41 2.86 4.02 7.93
N THR A 42 3.84 4.55 7.20
CA THR A 42 3.76 5.89 6.61
C THR A 42 3.56 5.78 5.10
N GLY A 43 3.06 6.88 4.49
CA GLY A 43 2.94 6.96 3.04
C GLY A 43 4.28 6.80 2.34
N LYS A 44 5.34 7.32 2.94
CA LYS A 44 6.69 7.18 2.39
C LYS A 44 7.11 5.72 2.33
N GLN A 45 6.77 4.94 3.35
CA GLN A 45 7.06 3.52 3.39
C GLN A 45 6.27 2.77 2.33
N VAL A 46 4.99 3.12 2.16
CA VAL A 46 4.15 2.55 1.10
C VAL A 46 4.75 2.86 -0.27
N TYR A 47 5.18 4.10 -0.48
CA TYR A 47 5.80 4.50 -1.75
C TYR A 47 7.05 3.67 -2.04
N ALA A 48 7.90 3.46 -1.04
CA ALA A 48 9.12 2.67 -1.21
C ALA A 48 8.79 1.23 -1.62
N VAL A 49 7.77 0.63 -1.01
CA VAL A 49 7.34 -0.72 -1.36
C VAL A 49 6.81 -0.77 -2.80
N VAL A 50 5.99 0.19 -3.17
CA VAL A 50 5.42 0.25 -4.52
C VAL A 50 6.52 0.37 -5.57
N MET A 51 7.51 1.21 -5.32
CA MET A 51 8.61 1.41 -6.27
C MET A 51 9.55 0.21 -6.35
N ALA A 52 9.57 -0.63 -5.31
CA ALA A 52 10.36 -1.86 -5.30
C ALA A 52 9.66 -3.01 -6.04
N HIS A 53 8.38 -2.87 -6.37
CA HIS A 53 7.60 -3.92 -7.02
C HIS A 53 6.90 -3.39 -8.28
N PRO A 54 7.66 -2.96 -9.31
CA PRO A 54 7.05 -2.36 -10.51
C PRO A 54 6.25 -3.35 -11.36
N ASP A 55 6.45 -4.65 -11.14
CA ASP A 55 5.67 -5.69 -11.81
C ASP A 55 4.31 -5.94 -11.15
N THR A 56 4.11 -5.41 -9.94
CA THR A 56 2.88 -5.60 -9.18
C THR A 56 2.04 -4.32 -9.13
N PHE A 57 2.70 -3.16 -9.02
CA PHE A 57 2.03 -1.88 -8.83
C PHE A 57 2.41 -0.90 -9.92
N VAL A 58 1.48 -0.02 -10.25
CA VAL A 58 1.74 1.10 -11.15
C VAL A 58 1.26 2.39 -10.48
N LYS A 59 2.06 3.45 -10.63
CA LYS A 59 1.68 4.78 -10.15
C LYS A 59 1.28 5.62 -11.37
N SER A 60 0.06 6.14 -11.35
CA SER A 60 -0.47 6.95 -12.43
C SER A 60 -1.33 8.05 -11.85
N GLU A 61 -1.06 9.29 -12.23
CA GLU A 61 -1.83 10.46 -11.79
C GLU A 61 -1.90 10.57 -10.26
N GLY A 62 -0.82 10.22 -9.59
CA GLY A 62 -0.75 10.29 -8.14
C GLY A 62 -1.44 9.14 -7.41
N LEU A 63 -1.99 8.17 -8.12
CA LEU A 63 -2.66 7.04 -7.53
C LEU A 63 -1.86 5.76 -7.76
N ILE A 64 -1.91 4.88 -6.77
CA ILE A 64 -1.31 3.56 -6.87
C ILE A 64 -2.39 2.59 -7.31
N ARG A 65 -2.10 1.78 -8.32
CA ARG A 65 -3.01 0.77 -8.84
C ARG A 65 -2.28 -0.56 -8.98
N LEU A 66 -3.04 -1.63 -9.03
CA LEU A 66 -2.47 -2.94 -9.36
C LEU A 66 -2.17 -2.98 -10.86
N MET A 67 -1.03 -3.62 -11.20
CA MET A 67 -0.65 -3.89 -12.58
C MET A 67 -1.42 -5.13 -13.03
N ILE A 68 -2.46 -4.93 -13.79
CA ILE A 68 -3.31 -6.03 -14.25
C ILE A 68 -3.22 -6.16 -15.75
#